data_6c9ca6861823e0d2d1713cd65f84c620
#
_entry.id   6c9ca6861823e0d2d1713cd65f84c620
#
_cell.length_a   1.000
_cell.length_b   1.000
_cell.length_c   1.000
_cell.angle_alpha   90.00
_cell.angle_beta   90.00
_cell.angle_gamma   90.00
#
_symmetry.space_group_name_H-M   'P 1'
#
loop_
_entity.id
_entity.type
_entity.pdbx_description
1 polymer ?
#
loop_
_entity_poly.entity_id
_entity_poly.type
_entity_poly.pdbx_seq_one_letter_code
_entity_poly.pdbx_strand_id
1 'polypeptide(L)'
;MPDTRFHKRAGPFTLAEVMAICDAAVADTFEGALDQQFSDVAPLDQAGEGQISFLDNRKYVGQFRETKAAACLVHPDYADQAPEGVIALISEKPYRAYAKLAQAFYPEAEGSRVVAATAVVADSAELDPSVSVGDYAVIGAGVKIGADTII
;
A
#
# COMPACT_ATOMS: atom_id res chain seq x y z
N MET A 1 4.92 -10.21 -2.19
CA MET A 1 3.51 -10.03 -2.60
C MET A 1 2.60 -10.59 -1.54
N PRO A 2 1.56 -9.87 -1.10
CA PRO A 2 0.53 -10.45 -0.25
C PRO A 2 -0.20 -11.59 -0.98
N ASP A 3 -0.58 -12.62 -0.24
CA ASP A 3 -1.29 -13.77 -0.81
C ASP A 3 -2.74 -13.37 -1.16
N THR A 4 -3.10 -13.46 -2.43
CA THR A 4 -4.42 -13.06 -2.95
C THR A 4 -5.58 -13.88 -2.39
N ARG A 5 -5.30 -14.99 -1.71
CA ARG A 5 -6.31 -15.76 -0.99
C ARG A 5 -6.80 -15.05 0.27
N PHE A 6 -5.96 -14.20 0.85
CA PHE A 6 -6.23 -13.49 2.11
C PHE A 6 -6.42 -11.98 1.94
N HIS A 7 -5.92 -11.42 0.83
CA HIS A 7 -5.97 -9.99 0.58
C HIS A 7 -6.66 -9.69 -0.74
N LYS A 8 -7.73 -8.92 -0.70
CA LYS A 8 -8.35 -8.41 -1.92
C LYS A 8 -7.50 -7.24 -2.43
N ARG A 9 -6.99 -7.39 -3.64
CA ARG A 9 -6.28 -6.30 -4.31
C ARG A 9 -7.28 -5.40 -5.04
N ALA A 10 -7.16 -4.11 -4.81
CA ALA A 10 -7.86 -3.07 -5.57
C ALA A 10 -7.07 -2.69 -6.84
N GLY A 11 -7.61 -1.82 -7.67
CA GLY A 11 -7.04 -1.39 -8.93
C GLY A 11 -7.53 -2.21 -10.13
N PRO A 12 -6.88 -2.16 -11.31
CA PRO A 12 -5.65 -1.39 -11.55
C PRO A 12 -5.86 0.12 -11.37
N PHE A 13 -4.76 0.85 -11.09
CA PHE A 13 -4.74 2.31 -11.01
C PHE A 13 -4.00 2.90 -12.21
N THR A 14 -4.49 4.01 -12.73
CA THR A 14 -3.82 4.80 -13.76
C THR A 14 -2.63 5.57 -13.19
N LEU A 15 -1.70 6.00 -14.06
CA LEU A 15 -0.58 6.85 -13.65
C LEU A 15 -1.05 8.12 -12.93
N ALA A 16 -2.11 8.75 -13.43
CA ALA A 16 -2.68 9.93 -12.79
C ALA A 16 -3.18 9.66 -11.37
N GLU A 17 -3.88 8.53 -11.15
CA GLU A 17 -4.32 8.12 -9.82
C GLU A 17 -3.16 7.78 -8.89
N VAL A 18 -2.15 7.07 -9.40
CA VAL A 18 -0.93 6.76 -8.65
C VAL A 18 -0.21 8.04 -8.20
N MET A 19 -0.05 9.02 -9.10
CA MET A 19 0.55 10.32 -8.77
C MET A 19 -0.23 11.03 -7.66
N ALA A 20 -1.55 11.03 -7.73
CA ALA A 20 -2.42 11.63 -6.72
C ALA A 20 -2.33 10.90 -5.36
N ILE A 21 -2.37 9.57 -5.35
CA ILE A 21 -2.25 8.75 -4.13
C ILE A 21 -0.90 8.98 -3.44
N CYS A 22 0.17 8.99 -4.24
CA CYS A 22 1.55 9.09 -3.77
C CYS A 22 1.98 10.52 -3.43
N ASP A 23 1.23 11.53 -3.85
CA ASP A 23 1.69 12.93 -3.86
C ASP A 23 3.06 13.03 -4.57
N ALA A 24 3.11 12.45 -5.78
CA ALA A 24 4.31 12.34 -6.61
C ALA A 24 4.10 12.97 -7.97
N ALA A 25 5.19 13.38 -8.62
CA ALA A 25 5.20 13.92 -9.98
C ALA A 25 6.03 13.04 -10.90
N VAL A 26 5.82 13.15 -12.19
CA VAL A 26 6.76 12.68 -13.22
C VAL A 26 7.67 13.82 -13.65
N ALA A 27 8.79 13.51 -14.28
CA ALA A 27 9.68 14.55 -14.84
C ALA A 27 8.96 15.36 -15.94
N ASP A 28 9.29 16.64 -16.08
CA ASP A 28 8.72 17.51 -17.13
C ASP A 28 8.96 16.98 -18.55
N THR A 29 9.99 16.15 -18.71
CA THR A 29 10.33 15.47 -19.97
C THR A 29 9.54 14.19 -20.22
N PHE A 30 8.61 13.83 -19.34
CA PHE A 30 7.79 12.63 -19.51
C PHE A 30 6.76 12.83 -20.62
N GLU A 31 6.86 12.03 -21.68
CA GLU A 31 5.96 12.05 -22.84
C GLU A 31 4.96 10.87 -22.84
N GLY A 32 4.90 10.10 -21.75
CA GLY A 32 4.03 8.94 -21.66
C GLY A 32 2.57 9.28 -21.36
N ALA A 33 1.71 8.28 -21.47
CA ALA A 33 0.27 8.42 -21.24
C ALA A 33 -0.07 8.37 -19.74
N LEU A 34 -0.87 9.33 -19.27
CA LEU A 34 -1.33 9.38 -17.87
C LEU A 34 -2.39 8.31 -17.54
N ASP A 35 -2.95 7.66 -18.55
CA ASP A 35 -3.90 6.55 -18.42
C ASP A 35 -3.23 5.17 -18.39
N GLN A 36 -1.89 5.10 -18.47
CA GLN A 36 -1.15 3.86 -18.27
C GLN A 36 -1.53 3.23 -16.94
N GLN A 37 -1.84 1.93 -16.96
CA GLN A 37 -2.36 1.21 -15.79
C GLN A 37 -1.27 0.43 -15.06
N PHE A 38 -1.37 0.43 -13.74
CA PHE A 38 -0.53 -0.35 -12.84
C PHE A 38 -1.41 -1.28 -12.01
N SER A 39 -0.95 -2.52 -11.88
CA SER A 39 -1.75 -3.59 -11.27
C SER A 39 -1.31 -3.95 -9.86
N ASP A 40 -0.10 -3.54 -9.43
CA ASP A 40 0.43 -3.94 -8.13
C ASP A 40 1.69 -3.17 -7.75
N VAL A 41 2.17 -3.42 -6.55
CA VAL A 41 3.46 -2.97 -6.02
C VAL A 41 4.38 -4.17 -5.76
N ALA A 42 5.69 -4.01 -5.98
CA ALA A 42 6.66 -5.08 -5.72
C ALA A 42 8.05 -4.52 -5.36
N PRO A 43 8.92 -5.30 -4.68
CA PRO A 43 10.32 -4.94 -4.47
C PRO A 43 11.09 -4.75 -5.79
N LEU A 44 12.17 -3.96 -5.76
CA LEU A 44 12.98 -3.63 -6.95
C LEU A 44 13.47 -4.85 -7.74
N ASP A 45 13.84 -5.91 -7.04
CA ASP A 45 14.40 -7.15 -7.61
C ASP A 45 13.32 -8.12 -8.13
N GLN A 46 12.05 -7.86 -7.84
CA GLN A 46 10.92 -8.73 -8.21
C GLN A 46 9.89 -8.05 -9.09
N ALA A 47 9.96 -6.72 -9.16
CA ALA A 47 9.00 -5.94 -9.93
C ALA A 47 9.14 -6.18 -11.43
N GLY A 48 8.02 -6.29 -12.11
CA GLY A 48 7.91 -6.49 -13.56
C GLY A 48 6.95 -5.49 -14.20
N GLU A 49 6.53 -5.82 -15.42
CA GLU A 49 5.58 -5.01 -16.18
C GLU A 49 4.27 -4.76 -15.39
N GLY A 50 3.79 -3.53 -15.41
CA GLY A 50 2.59 -3.10 -14.71
C GLY A 50 2.73 -3.01 -13.19
N GLN A 51 3.93 -3.16 -12.63
CA GLN A 51 4.17 -3.03 -11.20
C GLN A 51 4.99 -1.79 -10.86
N ILE A 52 4.74 -1.24 -9.66
CA ILE A 52 5.44 -0.08 -9.13
C ILE A 52 6.35 -0.52 -7.99
N SER A 53 7.59 -0.03 -8.01
CA SER A 53 8.55 -0.20 -6.94
C SER A 53 8.94 1.13 -6.30
N PHE A 54 9.90 1.12 -5.40
CA PHE A 54 10.46 2.33 -4.79
C PHE A 54 11.94 2.20 -4.47
N LEU A 55 12.64 3.33 -4.49
CA LEU A 55 14.00 3.49 -4.00
C LEU A 55 14.02 4.51 -2.87
N ASP A 56 14.25 4.07 -1.64
CA ASP A 56 14.41 4.93 -0.47
C ASP A 56 15.85 4.93 0.06
N ASN A 57 16.55 3.81 -0.05
CA ASN A 57 17.90 3.66 0.45
C ASN A 57 18.91 3.55 -0.70
N ARG A 58 19.93 4.45 -0.68
CA ARG A 58 21.01 4.49 -1.69
C ARG A 58 21.76 3.18 -1.86
N LYS A 59 21.73 2.27 -0.88
CA LYS A 59 22.27 0.92 -0.99
C LYS A 59 21.68 0.12 -2.15
N TYR A 60 20.45 0.40 -2.51
CA TYR A 60 19.70 -0.32 -3.54
C TYR A 60 19.71 0.37 -4.91
N VAL A 61 20.51 1.43 -5.11
CA VAL A 61 20.64 2.11 -6.40
C VAL A 61 21.08 1.15 -7.51
N GLY A 62 21.94 0.17 -7.20
CA GLY A 62 22.30 -0.89 -8.16
C GLY A 62 21.09 -1.69 -8.65
N GLN A 63 20.24 -2.13 -7.72
CA GLN A 63 19.00 -2.84 -8.05
C GLN A 63 18.00 -1.95 -8.79
N PHE A 64 17.95 -0.66 -8.45
CA PHE A 64 17.09 0.30 -9.15
C PHE A 64 17.49 0.44 -10.62
N ARG A 65 18.79 0.51 -10.93
CA ARG A 65 19.27 0.60 -12.31
C ARG A 65 19.00 -0.67 -13.15
N GLU A 66 18.71 -1.77 -12.51
CA GLU A 66 18.44 -3.08 -13.15
C GLU A 66 16.98 -3.51 -13.03
N THR A 67 16.14 -2.71 -12.37
CA THR A 67 14.74 -3.08 -12.14
C THR A 67 13.97 -3.17 -13.45
N LYS A 68 12.98 -4.08 -13.47
CA LYS A 68 12.02 -4.24 -14.57
C LYS A 68 10.64 -3.69 -14.20
N ALA A 69 10.55 -2.93 -13.12
CA ALA A 69 9.32 -2.26 -12.73
C ALA A 69 8.83 -1.33 -13.85
N ALA A 70 7.54 -1.20 -14.03
CA ALA A 70 6.99 -0.23 -14.98
C ALA A 70 7.15 1.22 -14.49
N ALA A 71 7.15 1.42 -13.15
CA ALA A 71 7.44 2.71 -12.53
C ALA A 71 8.17 2.50 -11.19
N CYS A 72 8.89 3.54 -10.74
CA CYS A 72 9.57 3.51 -9.46
C CYS A 72 9.45 4.85 -8.74
N LEU A 73 8.99 4.84 -7.50
CA LEU A 73 9.00 6.00 -6.62
C LEU A 73 10.44 6.27 -6.16
N VAL A 74 10.93 7.47 -6.44
CA VAL A 74 12.32 7.85 -6.17
C VAL A 74 12.41 9.26 -5.59
N HIS A 75 13.46 9.52 -4.81
CA HIS A 75 13.82 10.88 -4.45
C HIS A 75 14.32 11.64 -5.69
N PRO A 76 14.12 12.99 -5.79
CA PRO A 76 14.60 13.78 -6.93
C PRO A 76 16.06 13.50 -7.33
N ASP A 77 16.95 13.29 -6.36
CA ASP A 77 18.38 13.00 -6.58
C ASP A 77 18.67 11.73 -7.40
N TYR A 78 17.68 10.88 -7.59
CA TYR A 78 17.83 9.60 -8.30
C TYR A 78 16.94 9.51 -9.55
N ALA A 79 16.16 10.53 -9.85
CA ALA A 79 15.17 10.48 -10.95
C ALA A 79 15.83 10.26 -12.31
N ASP A 80 17.01 10.84 -12.54
CA ASP A 80 17.81 10.72 -13.74
C ASP A 80 18.54 9.38 -13.90
N GLN A 81 18.49 8.53 -12.85
CA GLN A 81 19.12 7.20 -12.85
C GLN A 81 18.13 6.08 -13.17
N ALA A 82 16.87 6.42 -13.46
CA ALA A 82 15.89 5.44 -13.87
C ALA A 82 16.32 4.74 -15.17
N PRO A 83 16.24 3.40 -15.23
CA PRO A 83 16.55 2.69 -16.45
C PRO A 83 15.54 3.02 -17.55
N GLU A 84 15.95 2.81 -18.80
CA GLU A 84 15.07 3.03 -19.95
C GLU A 84 13.76 2.23 -19.82
N GLY A 85 12.64 2.87 -20.07
CA GLY A 85 11.30 2.27 -19.97
C GLY A 85 10.70 2.27 -18.58
N VAL A 86 11.43 2.71 -17.54
CA VAL A 86 10.91 2.83 -16.17
C VAL A 86 10.51 4.28 -15.89
N ILE A 87 9.27 4.50 -15.51
CA ILE A 87 8.76 5.82 -15.14
C ILE A 87 9.28 6.20 -13.75
N ALA A 88 10.07 7.26 -13.64
CA ALA A 88 10.47 7.84 -12.37
C ALA A 88 9.31 8.66 -11.79
N LEU A 89 8.74 8.18 -10.68
CA LEU A 89 7.75 8.89 -9.88
C LEU A 89 8.47 9.65 -8.76
N ILE A 90 8.56 10.94 -8.90
CA ILE A 90 9.40 11.81 -8.05
C ILE A 90 8.64 12.16 -6.77
N SER A 91 9.21 11.82 -5.63
CA SER A 91 8.69 12.15 -4.30
C SER A 91 9.83 12.43 -3.32
N GLU A 92 9.68 13.46 -2.48
CA GLU A 92 10.61 13.77 -1.40
C GLU A 92 10.69 12.66 -0.33
N LYS A 93 9.67 11.78 -0.28
CA LYS A 93 9.55 10.69 0.69
C LYS A 93 9.09 9.40 0.02
N PRO A 94 9.93 8.75 -0.80
CA PRO A 94 9.54 7.60 -1.62
C PRO A 94 8.93 6.44 -0.80
N TYR A 95 9.49 6.15 0.36
CA TYR A 95 8.96 5.10 1.25
C TYR A 95 7.52 5.40 1.72
N ARG A 96 7.25 6.66 2.11
CA ARG A 96 5.91 7.07 2.53
C ARG A 96 4.91 7.04 1.37
N ALA A 97 5.35 7.46 0.19
CA ALA A 97 4.56 7.41 -1.04
C ALA A 97 4.21 5.96 -1.39
N TYR A 98 5.19 5.07 -1.33
CA TYR A 98 4.98 3.63 -1.54
C TYR A 98 4.03 3.01 -0.51
N ALA A 99 4.13 3.38 0.76
CA ALA A 99 3.21 2.89 1.80
C ALA A 99 1.76 3.28 1.51
N LYS A 100 1.50 4.54 1.09
CA LYS A 100 0.16 4.99 0.68
C LYS A 100 -0.35 4.17 -0.52
N LEU A 101 0.51 3.93 -1.50
CA LEU A 101 0.16 3.17 -2.69
C LEU A 101 -0.13 1.70 -2.35
N ALA A 102 0.68 1.09 -1.50
CA ALA A 102 0.46 -0.27 -1.02
C ALA A 102 -0.88 -0.40 -0.27
N GLN A 103 -1.23 0.57 0.57
CA GLN A 103 -2.55 0.63 1.22
C GLN A 103 -3.70 0.80 0.23
N ALA A 104 -3.50 1.57 -0.86
CA ALA A 104 -4.51 1.71 -1.90
C ALA A 104 -4.73 0.40 -2.67
N PHE A 105 -3.65 -0.34 -2.99
CA PHE A 105 -3.76 -1.66 -3.62
C PHE A 105 -4.30 -2.74 -2.67
N TYR A 106 -3.97 -2.65 -1.39
CA TYR A 106 -4.36 -3.62 -0.36
C TYR A 106 -5.05 -2.90 0.80
N PRO A 107 -6.28 -2.39 0.58
CA PRO A 107 -7.02 -1.72 1.63
C PRO A 107 -7.28 -2.70 2.78
N GLU A 108 -7.16 -2.21 3.99
CA GLU A 108 -7.55 -2.96 5.17
C GLU A 108 -9.04 -3.29 5.09
N ALA A 109 -9.42 -4.47 5.59
CA ALA A 109 -10.81 -4.82 5.71
C ALA A 109 -11.51 -3.82 6.64
N GLU A 110 -12.59 -3.20 6.16
CA GLU A 110 -13.43 -2.41 7.06
C GLU A 110 -14.03 -3.32 8.12
N GLY A 111 -13.94 -2.91 9.39
CA GLY A 111 -14.58 -3.61 10.48
C GLY A 111 -16.10 -3.67 10.27
N SER A 112 -16.69 -4.80 10.60
CA SER A 112 -18.14 -5.00 10.48
C SER A 112 -18.95 -4.15 11.46
N ARG A 113 -18.28 -3.60 12.48
CA ARG A 113 -18.88 -2.92 13.64
C ARG A 113 -19.91 -3.80 14.37
N VAL A 114 -19.64 -5.09 14.36
CA VAL A 114 -20.52 -6.11 14.95
C VAL A 114 -19.69 -7.00 15.86
N VAL A 115 -20.26 -7.34 17.01
CA VAL A 115 -19.75 -8.40 17.85
C VAL A 115 -20.43 -9.70 17.42
N ALA A 116 -19.61 -10.67 16.97
CA ALA A 116 -20.16 -11.95 16.53
C ALA A 116 -20.93 -12.65 17.65
N ALA A 117 -22.04 -13.30 17.30
CA ALA A 117 -22.88 -14.02 18.29
C ALA A 117 -22.14 -15.18 18.96
N THR A 118 -21.08 -15.69 18.34
CA THR A 118 -20.21 -16.75 18.86
C THR A 118 -19.06 -16.22 19.73
N ALA A 119 -18.84 -14.90 19.77
CA ALA A 119 -17.85 -14.29 20.64
C ALA A 119 -18.31 -14.34 22.11
N VAL A 120 -17.36 -14.53 22.99
CA VAL A 120 -17.59 -14.49 24.45
C VAL A 120 -17.03 -13.18 25.00
N VAL A 121 -17.90 -12.29 25.42
CA VAL A 121 -17.51 -10.99 26.00
C VAL A 121 -17.94 -10.94 27.44
N ALA A 122 -16.99 -10.68 28.35
CA ALA A 122 -17.31 -10.57 29.77
C ALA A 122 -18.17 -9.32 30.04
N ASP A 123 -19.14 -9.41 30.93
CA ASP A 123 -20.08 -8.33 31.28
C ASP A 123 -19.40 -7.03 31.73
N SER A 124 -18.19 -7.14 32.29
CA SER A 124 -17.38 -5.99 32.72
C SER A 124 -16.41 -5.47 31.66
N ALA A 125 -16.42 -6.01 30.44
CA ALA A 125 -15.63 -5.45 29.32
C ALA A 125 -16.33 -4.21 28.75
N GLU A 126 -15.54 -3.21 28.43
CA GLU A 126 -15.99 -1.95 27.82
C GLU A 126 -15.52 -1.92 26.36
N LEU A 127 -16.45 -2.02 25.42
CA LEU A 127 -16.17 -1.96 23.98
C LEU A 127 -16.75 -0.66 23.41
N ASP A 128 -15.94 0.04 22.60
CA ASP A 128 -16.47 1.16 21.80
C ASP A 128 -17.50 0.63 20.79
N PRO A 129 -18.57 1.37 20.49
CA PRO A 129 -19.61 0.95 19.53
C PRO A 129 -19.08 0.66 18.10
N SER A 130 -17.91 1.17 17.73
CA SER A 130 -17.28 0.93 16.44
C SER A 130 -16.40 -0.33 16.36
N VAL A 131 -16.26 -1.05 17.48
CA VAL A 131 -15.46 -2.28 17.55
C VAL A 131 -16.09 -3.41 16.74
N SER A 132 -15.24 -4.17 16.07
CA SER A 132 -15.62 -5.42 15.42
C SER A 132 -14.98 -6.59 16.16
N VAL A 133 -15.79 -7.58 16.56
CA VAL A 133 -15.30 -8.80 17.21
C VAL A 133 -15.74 -10.00 16.39
N GLY A 134 -14.77 -10.75 15.90
CA GLY A 134 -15.01 -11.94 15.05
C GLY A 134 -15.49 -13.15 15.85
N ASP A 135 -15.80 -14.20 15.09
CA ASP A 135 -16.31 -15.47 15.64
C ASP A 135 -15.29 -16.11 16.61
N TYR A 136 -15.82 -16.63 17.73
CA TYR A 136 -15.06 -17.35 18.75
C TYR A 136 -13.99 -16.53 19.48
N ALA A 137 -13.96 -15.20 19.31
CA ALA A 137 -13.10 -14.34 20.11
C ALA A 137 -13.56 -14.35 21.59
N VAL A 138 -12.60 -14.26 22.51
CA VAL A 138 -12.86 -14.21 23.93
C VAL A 138 -12.30 -12.93 24.53
N ILE A 139 -13.17 -12.07 25.05
CA ILE A 139 -12.81 -10.79 25.69
C ILE A 139 -13.01 -10.96 27.22
N GLY A 140 -11.92 -10.87 27.96
CA GLY A 140 -11.90 -11.07 29.41
C GLY A 140 -12.52 -9.91 30.22
N ALA A 141 -12.70 -10.15 31.50
CA ALA A 141 -13.25 -9.15 32.40
C ALA A 141 -12.36 -7.91 32.56
N GLY A 142 -12.99 -6.72 32.57
CA GLY A 142 -12.31 -5.44 32.75
C GLY A 142 -11.49 -4.96 31.55
N VAL A 143 -11.53 -5.66 30.39
CA VAL A 143 -10.88 -5.24 29.16
C VAL A 143 -11.57 -4.00 28.61
N LYS A 144 -10.78 -3.02 28.15
CA LYS A 144 -11.27 -1.82 27.45
C LYS A 144 -10.75 -1.82 26.03
N ILE A 145 -11.65 -1.76 25.05
CA ILE A 145 -11.33 -1.77 23.63
C ILE A 145 -11.80 -0.46 23.00
N GLY A 146 -10.83 0.28 22.44
CA GLY A 146 -11.08 1.58 21.83
C GLY A 146 -11.72 1.51 20.44
N ALA A 147 -12.08 2.69 19.92
CA ALA A 147 -12.76 2.84 18.64
C ALA A 147 -12.02 2.17 17.47
N ASP A 148 -12.80 1.69 16.51
CA ASP A 148 -12.35 1.08 15.24
C ASP A 148 -11.39 -0.12 15.37
N THR A 149 -11.36 -0.74 16.55
CA THR A 149 -10.58 -1.97 16.77
C THR A 149 -11.26 -3.18 16.14
N ILE A 150 -10.48 -4.03 15.47
CA ILE A 150 -10.92 -5.30 14.88
C ILE A 150 -10.20 -6.45 15.59
N ILE A 151 -10.96 -7.43 16.07
CA ILE A 151 -10.49 -8.62 16.79
C ILE A 151 -10.98 -9.87 16.07
#